data_56154e8b1e04fda37daf5d25d2982d53
#
_entry.id   56154e8b1e04fda37daf5d25d2982d53
#
_cell.length_a   1.000
_cell.length_b   1.000
_cell.length_c   1.000
_cell.angle_alpha   90.00
_cell.angle_beta   90.00
_cell.angle_gamma   90.00
#
_symmetry.space_group_name_H-M   'P 1'
#
loop_
_entity.id
_entity.type
_entity.pdbx_description
1 polymer ?
#
loop_
_entity_poly.entity_id
_entity_poly.type
_entity_poly.pdbx_seq_one_letter_code
_entity_poly.pdbx_strand_id
1 'polypeptide(L)'
;MSDDHGKKSWKEIDQMRDRGGPKAPKKLSANEARAQKLASKAALSELDKLFSPKGLSPEKARQLDEMMALRGKAGFYEKMTDFFTANGCPRDWDLQLLFLDHRDSRIVIEVLKELQKTAPLEKLEKQDFLAQKLRVLAVSTFDSDLVKEIESLQRALLRKT
;
A
#
# COMPACT_ATOMS: atom_id res chain seq x y z
N MET A 1 -27.16 61.98 3.03
CA MET A 1 -25.93 61.74 3.82
C MET A 1 -25.38 60.39 3.42
N SER A 2 -24.36 60.42 2.56
CA SER A 2 -23.77 59.22 1.97
C SER A 2 -22.56 58.87 2.79
N ASP A 3 -22.62 57.75 3.54
CA ASP A 3 -21.48 57.16 4.23
C ASP A 3 -20.65 56.38 3.21
N ASP A 4 -19.71 57.08 2.59
CA ASP A 4 -18.64 56.51 1.80
C ASP A 4 -17.56 55.94 2.74
N HIS A 5 -17.78 54.74 3.23
CA HIS A 5 -16.74 53.98 3.95
C HIS A 5 -15.70 53.54 2.94
N GLY A 6 -14.66 54.37 2.78
CA GLY A 6 -13.53 54.20 1.89
C GLY A 6 -12.98 52.81 1.89
N LYS A 7 -13.34 52.04 0.88
CA LYS A 7 -12.69 50.74 0.56
C LYS A 7 -11.23 51.02 0.23
N LYS A 8 -10.33 50.61 1.11
CA LYS A 8 -8.88 50.74 0.88
C LYS A 8 -8.54 50.15 -0.47
N SER A 9 -7.79 50.91 -1.26
CA SER A 9 -7.32 50.48 -2.57
C SER A 9 -6.37 49.28 -2.42
N TRP A 10 -6.39 48.36 -3.36
CA TRP A 10 -5.44 47.23 -3.43
C TRP A 10 -3.99 47.68 -3.29
N LYS A 11 -3.66 48.87 -3.77
CA LYS A 11 -2.33 49.49 -3.65
C LYS A 11 -1.97 49.89 -2.22
N GLU A 12 -2.93 50.25 -1.40
CA GLU A 12 -2.72 50.56 0.03
C GLU A 12 -2.58 49.25 0.85
N ILE A 13 -3.29 48.22 0.44
CA ILE A 13 -3.17 46.87 1.06
C ILE A 13 -1.78 46.29 0.78
N ASP A 14 -1.27 46.42 -0.43
CA ASP A 14 0.08 45.95 -0.80
C ASP A 14 1.17 46.77 -0.06
N GLN A 15 1.04 48.10 0.05
CA GLN A 15 1.98 48.92 0.82
C GLN A 15 1.99 48.58 2.33
N MET A 16 0.84 48.19 2.90
CA MET A 16 0.81 47.68 4.28
C MET A 16 1.48 46.30 4.43
N ARG A 17 1.45 45.51 3.41
CA ARG A 17 2.11 44.20 3.37
C ARG A 17 3.63 44.33 3.28
N ASP A 18 4.12 45.27 2.50
CA ASP A 18 5.55 45.54 2.32
C ASP A 18 6.20 46.29 3.50
N ARG A 19 5.42 47.03 4.31
CA ARG A 19 5.91 47.69 5.53
C ARG A 19 6.18 46.71 6.68
N GLY A 20 5.63 45.49 6.63
CA GLY A 20 5.98 44.35 7.48
C GLY A 20 7.10 43.56 6.85
N GLY A 21 8.28 44.13 6.69
CA GLY A 21 9.46 43.41 6.15
C GLY A 21 9.64 42.06 6.81
N PRO A 22 10.16 41.07 6.10
CA PRO A 22 10.35 39.71 6.63
C PRO A 22 11.17 39.82 7.92
N LYS A 23 10.53 39.51 9.06
CA LYS A 23 11.28 39.34 10.31
C LYS A 23 12.34 38.31 10.02
N ALA A 24 13.60 38.73 10.08
CA ALA A 24 14.73 37.79 9.89
C ALA A 24 14.47 36.54 10.71
N PRO A 25 14.63 35.36 10.13
CA PRO A 25 14.38 34.10 10.83
C PRO A 25 15.21 34.10 12.11
N LYS A 26 14.53 34.10 13.27
CA LYS A 26 15.24 33.92 14.55
C LYS A 26 16.12 32.71 14.43
N LYS A 27 17.43 32.86 14.55
CA LYS A 27 18.36 31.73 14.62
C LYS A 27 17.94 30.89 15.82
N LEU A 28 17.31 29.76 15.57
CA LEU A 28 16.94 28.78 16.58
C LEU A 28 18.23 28.33 17.29
N SER A 29 18.17 28.21 18.59
CA SER A 29 19.29 27.64 19.35
C SER A 29 19.51 26.19 18.89
N ALA A 30 20.73 25.65 19.05
CA ALA A 30 21.07 24.31 18.63
C ALA A 30 20.13 23.25 19.25
N ASN A 31 19.62 23.51 20.44
CA ASN A 31 18.65 22.62 21.12
C ASN A 31 17.25 22.72 20.51
N GLU A 32 16.78 23.92 20.16
CA GLU A 32 15.50 24.13 19.49
C GLU A 32 15.51 23.54 18.07
N ALA A 33 16.62 23.66 17.34
CA ALA A 33 16.78 23.03 16.04
C ALA A 33 16.75 21.50 16.10
N ARG A 34 17.35 20.91 17.15
CA ARG A 34 17.28 19.46 17.41
C ARG A 34 15.89 19.02 17.78
N ALA A 35 15.21 19.74 18.67
CA ALA A 35 13.84 19.46 19.08
C ALA A 35 12.87 19.54 17.88
N GLN A 36 13.04 20.55 17.02
CA GLN A 36 12.23 20.70 15.81
C GLN A 36 12.48 19.60 14.78
N LYS A 37 13.74 19.15 14.62
CA LYS A 37 14.06 17.99 13.77
C LYS A 37 13.46 16.68 14.31
N LEU A 38 13.49 16.48 15.62
CA LEU A 38 12.86 15.32 16.26
C LEU A 38 11.34 15.35 16.12
N ALA A 39 10.72 16.51 16.34
CA ALA A 39 9.27 16.70 16.15
C ALA A 39 8.86 16.50 14.69
N SER A 40 9.63 17.02 13.72
CA SER A 40 9.39 16.82 12.30
C SER A 40 9.53 15.35 11.90
N LYS A 41 10.54 14.64 12.43
CA LYS A 41 10.74 13.21 12.18
C LYS A 41 9.62 12.37 12.79
N ALA A 42 9.15 12.72 13.98
CA ALA A 42 7.99 12.07 14.60
C ALA A 42 6.71 12.32 13.82
N ALA A 43 6.46 13.56 13.38
CA ALA A 43 5.31 13.92 12.55
C ALA A 43 5.33 13.22 11.19
N LEU A 44 6.49 13.11 10.52
CA LEU A 44 6.64 12.35 9.29
C LEU A 44 6.38 10.86 9.51
N SER A 45 6.87 10.28 10.61
CA SER A 45 6.59 8.89 10.97
C SER A 45 5.10 8.62 11.26
N GLU A 46 4.40 9.58 11.84
CA GLU A 46 2.95 9.52 12.04
C GLU A 46 2.17 9.65 10.72
N LEU A 47 2.62 10.55 9.84
CA LEU A 47 2.07 10.67 8.49
C LEU A 47 2.30 9.40 7.68
N ASP A 48 3.50 8.81 7.72
CA ASP A 48 3.79 7.54 7.06
C ASP A 48 2.90 6.40 7.57
N LYS A 49 2.56 6.38 8.85
CA LYS A 49 1.58 5.41 9.40
C LYS A 49 0.16 5.62 8.88
N LEU A 50 -0.24 6.88 8.67
CA LEU A 50 -1.57 7.23 8.14
C LEU A 50 -1.67 6.97 6.63
N PHE A 51 -0.58 7.14 5.90
CA PHE A 51 -0.52 6.93 4.45
C PHE A 51 0.04 5.56 4.06
N SER A 52 0.55 4.77 5.01
CA SER A 52 0.92 3.37 4.74
C SER A 52 -0.33 2.57 4.39
N PRO A 53 -0.37 1.94 3.23
CA PRO A 53 -1.53 1.15 2.85
C PRO A 53 -1.76 0.05 3.90
N LYS A 54 -2.84 0.19 4.65
CA LYS A 54 -3.42 -0.82 5.55
C LYS A 54 -2.45 -1.41 6.61
N GLY A 55 -1.73 -0.56 7.35
CA GLY A 55 -1.02 -1.01 8.56
C GLY A 55 0.24 -1.85 8.30
N LEU A 56 0.85 -1.70 7.15
CA LEU A 56 2.16 -2.26 6.86
C LEU A 56 3.24 -1.49 7.64
N SER A 57 4.19 -2.21 8.26
CA SER A 57 5.36 -1.55 8.81
C SER A 57 6.17 -0.86 7.71
N PRO A 58 6.90 0.24 8.00
CA PRO A 58 7.70 0.94 6.99
C PRO A 58 8.69 0.02 6.27
N GLU A 59 9.25 -0.95 6.98
CA GLU A 59 10.17 -1.94 6.43
C GLU A 59 9.47 -2.87 5.43
N LYS A 60 8.29 -3.34 5.77
CA LYS A 60 7.47 -4.18 4.89
C LYS A 60 7.01 -3.43 3.65
N ALA A 61 6.65 -2.15 3.78
CA ALA A 61 6.30 -1.28 2.65
C ALA A 61 7.50 -1.12 1.70
N ARG A 62 8.70 -0.88 2.23
CA ARG A 62 9.92 -0.78 1.44
C ARG A 62 10.25 -2.08 0.69
N GLN A 63 10.16 -3.23 1.36
CA GLN A 63 10.37 -4.54 0.72
C GLN A 63 9.36 -4.78 -0.40
N LEU A 64 8.11 -4.36 -0.21
CA LEU A 64 7.06 -4.43 -1.22
C LEU A 64 7.40 -3.55 -2.42
N ASP A 65 7.81 -2.32 -2.21
CA ASP A 65 8.21 -1.38 -3.27
C ASP A 65 9.40 -1.92 -4.06
N GLU A 66 10.43 -2.46 -3.38
CA GLU A 66 11.59 -3.08 -4.01
C GLU A 66 11.19 -4.30 -4.86
N MET A 67 10.28 -5.13 -4.37
CA MET A 67 9.73 -6.26 -5.11
C MET A 67 8.95 -5.80 -6.33
N MET A 68 8.06 -4.82 -6.19
CA MET A 68 7.23 -4.30 -7.29
C MET A 68 8.05 -3.61 -8.38
N ALA A 69 9.16 -2.95 -8.03
CA ALA A 69 10.08 -2.33 -9.00
C ALA A 69 10.76 -3.36 -9.92
N LEU A 70 10.81 -4.62 -9.51
CA LEU A 70 11.34 -5.73 -10.31
C LEU A 70 10.27 -6.48 -11.11
N ARG A 71 9.01 -6.08 -11.03
CA ARG A 71 7.91 -6.74 -11.74
C ARG A 71 8.21 -6.83 -13.25
N GLY A 72 8.18 -8.05 -13.79
CA GLY A 72 8.52 -8.31 -15.20
C GLY A 72 10.02 -8.36 -15.51
N LYS A 73 10.90 -8.25 -14.52
CA LYS A 73 12.36 -8.34 -14.66
C LYS A 73 12.91 -9.59 -13.99
N ALA A 74 14.16 -9.92 -14.31
CA ALA A 74 14.90 -10.97 -13.60
C ALA A 74 14.99 -10.63 -12.09
N GLY A 75 14.91 -11.67 -11.24
CA GLY A 75 14.95 -11.50 -9.77
C GLY A 75 13.60 -11.19 -9.11
N PHE A 76 12.52 -10.95 -9.88
CA PHE A 76 11.20 -10.68 -9.30
C PHE A 76 10.70 -11.81 -8.39
N TYR A 77 10.76 -13.06 -8.87
CA TYR A 77 10.31 -14.22 -8.09
C TYR A 77 11.18 -14.50 -6.87
N GLU A 78 12.47 -14.21 -6.95
CA GLU A 78 13.39 -14.30 -5.80
C GLU A 78 12.98 -13.29 -4.72
N LYS A 79 12.71 -12.06 -5.10
CA LYS A 79 12.21 -11.02 -4.18
C LYS A 79 10.83 -11.34 -3.61
N MET A 80 9.96 -11.97 -4.39
CA MET A 80 8.69 -12.49 -3.87
C MET A 80 8.91 -13.55 -2.81
N THR A 81 9.85 -14.49 -3.03
CA THR A 81 10.21 -15.52 -2.05
C THR A 81 10.78 -14.89 -0.78
N ASP A 82 11.71 -13.94 -0.91
CA ASP A 82 12.30 -13.20 0.22
C ASP A 82 11.21 -12.49 1.03
N PHE A 83 10.31 -11.78 0.34
CA PHE A 83 9.19 -11.09 0.99
C PHE A 83 8.27 -12.06 1.74
N PHE A 84 7.94 -13.19 1.12
CA PHE A 84 7.08 -14.21 1.72
C PHE A 84 7.74 -14.87 2.94
N THR A 85 9.03 -15.19 2.84
CA THR A 85 9.80 -15.78 3.93
C THR A 85 9.91 -14.83 5.14
N ALA A 86 10.13 -13.54 4.88
CA ALA A 86 10.29 -12.53 5.93
C ALA A 86 8.95 -12.13 6.58
N ASN A 87 7.85 -12.11 5.82
CA ASN A 87 6.57 -11.52 6.24
C ASN A 87 5.41 -12.52 6.31
N GLY A 88 5.59 -13.75 5.83
CA GLY A 88 4.52 -14.71 5.68
C GLY A 88 3.53 -14.40 4.55
N CYS A 89 2.42 -15.12 4.52
CA CYS A 89 1.37 -14.92 3.52
C CYS A 89 0.77 -13.51 3.66
N PRO A 90 0.70 -12.73 2.57
CA PRO A 90 0.11 -11.40 2.61
C PRO A 90 -1.39 -11.47 2.89
N ARG A 91 -1.92 -10.50 3.63
CA ARG A 91 -3.37 -10.38 3.88
C ARG A 91 -4.08 -9.50 2.85
N ASP A 92 -3.32 -8.74 2.08
CA ASP A 92 -3.86 -7.87 1.04
C ASP A 92 -4.29 -8.71 -0.16
N TRP A 93 -5.52 -8.47 -0.66
CA TRP A 93 -6.12 -9.21 -1.75
C TRP A 93 -5.30 -9.14 -3.04
N ASP A 94 -4.84 -7.96 -3.42
CA ASP A 94 -4.11 -7.76 -4.67
C ASP A 94 -2.73 -8.43 -4.62
N LEU A 95 -2.10 -8.41 -3.45
CA LEU A 95 -0.86 -9.15 -3.22
C LEU A 95 -1.08 -10.67 -3.25
N GLN A 96 -2.15 -11.19 -2.65
CA GLN A 96 -2.47 -12.61 -2.73
C GLN A 96 -2.65 -13.05 -4.19
N LEU A 97 -3.39 -12.26 -4.98
CA LEU A 97 -3.54 -12.53 -6.41
C LEU A 97 -2.22 -12.49 -7.18
N LEU A 98 -1.31 -11.59 -6.82
CA LEU A 98 0.03 -11.52 -7.41
C LEU A 98 0.85 -12.77 -7.06
N PHE A 99 0.78 -13.25 -5.83
CA PHE A 99 1.50 -14.44 -5.38
C PHE A 99 0.98 -15.75 -6.00
N LEU A 100 -0.23 -15.79 -6.56
CA LEU A 100 -0.71 -16.94 -7.34
C LEU A 100 0.08 -17.15 -8.64
N ASP A 101 0.81 -16.12 -9.12
CA ASP A 101 1.69 -16.21 -10.28
C ASP A 101 3.12 -16.68 -9.92
N HIS A 102 3.36 -17.03 -8.66
CA HIS A 102 4.66 -17.48 -8.19
C HIS A 102 5.02 -18.87 -8.76
N ARG A 103 6.31 -19.10 -9.00
CA ARG A 103 6.80 -20.35 -9.57
C ARG A 103 6.89 -21.50 -8.57
N ASP A 104 7.02 -21.19 -7.29
CA ASP A 104 7.08 -22.21 -6.23
C ASP A 104 5.66 -22.56 -5.79
N SER A 105 5.25 -23.82 -6.07
CA SER A 105 3.94 -24.36 -5.71
C SER A 105 3.64 -24.26 -4.22
N ARG A 106 4.64 -24.36 -3.35
CA ARG A 106 4.46 -24.29 -1.90
C ARG A 106 3.93 -22.93 -1.47
N ILE A 107 4.50 -21.86 -2.01
CA ILE A 107 4.05 -20.49 -1.75
C ILE A 107 2.62 -20.31 -2.26
N VAL A 108 2.33 -20.79 -3.48
CA VAL A 108 1.00 -20.70 -4.07
C VAL A 108 -0.03 -21.47 -3.24
N ILE A 109 0.29 -22.67 -2.76
CA ILE A 109 -0.58 -23.46 -1.88
C ILE A 109 -0.90 -22.74 -0.58
N GLU A 110 0.08 -22.10 0.06
CA GLU A 110 -0.16 -21.31 1.27
C GLU A 110 -1.07 -20.12 1.02
N VAL A 111 -0.89 -19.42 -0.10
CA VAL A 111 -1.76 -18.32 -0.51
C VAL A 111 -3.18 -18.80 -0.80
N LEU A 112 -3.36 -19.96 -1.47
CA LEU A 112 -4.67 -20.56 -1.72
C LEU A 112 -5.40 -20.89 -0.42
N LYS A 113 -4.71 -21.45 0.57
CA LYS A 113 -5.26 -21.73 1.90
C LYS A 113 -5.74 -20.46 2.62
N GLU A 114 -5.01 -19.37 2.48
CA GLU A 114 -5.45 -18.09 3.06
C GLU A 114 -6.64 -17.50 2.28
N LEU A 115 -6.62 -17.57 0.96
CA LEU A 115 -7.74 -17.18 0.11
C LEU A 115 -9.02 -17.97 0.39
N GLN A 116 -8.93 -19.25 0.78
CA GLN A 116 -10.12 -20.03 1.19
C GLN A 116 -10.86 -19.40 2.37
N LYS A 117 -10.17 -18.70 3.24
CA LYS A 117 -10.76 -18.03 4.41
C LYS A 117 -11.36 -16.66 4.05
N THR A 118 -10.72 -15.94 3.15
CA THR A 118 -11.04 -14.54 2.85
C THR A 118 -11.90 -14.34 1.61
N ALA A 119 -11.67 -15.13 0.56
CA ALA A 119 -12.37 -14.99 -0.72
C ALA A 119 -13.89 -15.07 -0.62
N PRO A 120 -14.49 -15.96 0.18
CA PRO A 120 -15.95 -16.00 0.34
C PRO A 120 -16.56 -14.74 0.98
N LEU A 121 -15.76 -13.88 1.59
CA LEU A 121 -16.19 -12.63 2.22
C LEU A 121 -16.07 -11.43 1.30
N GLU A 122 -15.40 -11.59 0.16
CA GLU A 122 -15.19 -10.53 -0.81
C GLU A 122 -16.38 -10.33 -1.73
N LYS A 123 -16.43 -9.21 -2.44
CA LYS A 123 -17.47 -8.89 -3.44
C LYS A 123 -17.46 -9.89 -4.59
N LEU A 124 -18.63 -10.15 -5.20
CA LEU A 124 -18.78 -11.09 -6.31
C LEU A 124 -17.82 -10.84 -7.46
N GLU A 125 -17.62 -9.59 -7.86
CA GLU A 125 -16.67 -9.22 -8.93
C GLU A 125 -15.25 -9.71 -8.66
N LYS A 126 -14.80 -9.64 -7.40
CA LYS A 126 -13.49 -10.14 -6.99
C LYS A 126 -13.46 -11.67 -6.96
N GLN A 127 -14.56 -12.31 -6.56
CA GLN A 127 -14.69 -13.77 -6.57
C GLN A 127 -14.66 -14.31 -8.00
N ASP A 128 -15.34 -13.64 -8.94
CA ASP A 128 -15.35 -14.01 -10.36
C ASP A 128 -13.95 -13.89 -10.98
N PHE A 129 -13.25 -12.79 -10.69
CA PHE A 129 -11.87 -12.62 -11.12
C PHE A 129 -10.94 -13.71 -10.58
N LEU A 130 -11.06 -14.04 -9.30
CA LEU A 130 -10.32 -15.13 -8.68
C LEU A 130 -10.65 -16.46 -9.34
N ALA A 131 -11.94 -16.75 -9.59
CA ALA A 131 -12.35 -18.00 -10.23
C ALA A 131 -11.75 -18.15 -11.64
N GLN A 132 -11.69 -17.08 -12.43
CA GLN A 132 -11.02 -17.09 -13.73
C GLN A 132 -9.51 -17.37 -13.60
N LYS A 133 -8.84 -16.71 -12.64
CA LYS A 133 -7.41 -16.92 -12.40
C LYS A 133 -7.11 -18.35 -11.96
N LEU A 134 -7.94 -18.92 -11.11
CA LEU A 134 -7.83 -20.31 -10.67
C LEU A 134 -8.00 -21.32 -11.82
N ARG A 135 -8.89 -21.05 -12.79
CA ARG A 135 -9.04 -21.89 -13.98
C ARG A 135 -7.76 -21.90 -14.81
N VAL A 136 -7.15 -20.73 -15.04
CA VAL A 136 -5.89 -20.62 -15.76
C VAL A 136 -4.77 -21.37 -15.03
N LEU A 137 -4.68 -21.18 -13.72
CA LEU A 137 -3.69 -21.84 -12.89
C LEU A 137 -3.83 -23.37 -12.91
N ALA A 138 -5.06 -23.88 -12.83
CA ALA A 138 -5.36 -25.31 -12.89
C ALA A 138 -4.90 -25.96 -14.21
N VAL A 139 -5.03 -25.25 -15.34
CA VAL A 139 -4.60 -25.75 -16.65
C VAL A 139 -3.08 -25.66 -16.82
N SER A 140 -2.42 -24.69 -16.17
CA SER A 140 -0.98 -24.45 -16.31
C SER A 140 -0.10 -25.25 -15.36
N THR A 141 -0.69 -25.88 -14.33
CA THR A 141 0.07 -26.64 -13.33
C THR A 141 -0.06 -28.14 -13.51
N PHE A 142 1.04 -28.86 -13.24
CA PHE A 142 1.09 -30.35 -13.16
C PHE A 142 1.25 -30.85 -11.72
N ASP A 143 1.28 -29.92 -10.74
CA ASP A 143 1.41 -30.31 -9.33
C ASP A 143 0.05 -30.73 -8.77
N SER A 144 -0.04 -32.00 -8.38
CA SER A 144 -1.28 -32.63 -7.91
C SER A 144 -1.82 -32.01 -6.61
N ASP A 145 -0.94 -31.53 -5.73
CA ASP A 145 -1.34 -30.93 -4.46
C ASP A 145 -1.84 -29.51 -4.69
N LEU A 146 -1.22 -28.80 -5.60
CA LEU A 146 -1.70 -27.49 -6.04
C LEU A 146 -3.08 -27.58 -6.71
N VAL A 147 -3.31 -28.60 -7.57
CA VAL A 147 -4.62 -28.83 -8.20
C VAL A 147 -5.70 -29.09 -7.16
N LYS A 148 -5.43 -29.91 -6.15
CA LYS A 148 -6.39 -30.19 -5.05
C LYS A 148 -6.80 -28.91 -4.31
N GLU A 149 -5.84 -28.04 -3.99
CA GLU A 149 -6.13 -26.79 -3.31
C GLU A 149 -6.92 -25.82 -4.19
N ILE A 150 -6.60 -25.75 -5.49
CA ILE A 150 -7.38 -24.96 -6.47
C ILE A 150 -8.84 -25.43 -6.50
N GLU A 151 -9.07 -26.74 -6.64
CA GLU A 151 -10.42 -27.32 -6.68
C GLU A 151 -11.18 -27.10 -5.37
N SER A 152 -10.48 -27.17 -4.24
CA SER A 152 -11.07 -26.90 -2.92
C SER A 152 -11.57 -25.45 -2.83
N LEU A 153 -10.76 -24.48 -3.27
CA LEU A 153 -11.17 -23.09 -3.29
C LEU A 153 -12.30 -22.81 -4.29
N GLN A 154 -12.25 -23.38 -5.49
CA GLN A 154 -13.32 -23.26 -6.47
C GLN A 154 -14.65 -23.77 -5.93
N ARG A 155 -14.66 -24.93 -5.25
CA ARG A 155 -15.86 -25.46 -4.58
C ARG A 155 -16.38 -24.55 -3.47
N ALA A 156 -15.49 -23.90 -2.74
CA ALA A 156 -15.87 -22.94 -1.69
C ALA A 156 -16.56 -21.68 -2.26
N LEU A 157 -16.11 -21.21 -3.41
CA LEU A 157 -16.71 -20.09 -4.11
C LEU A 157 -18.10 -20.41 -4.69
N LEU A 158 -18.27 -21.61 -5.24
CA LEU A 158 -19.56 -22.07 -5.83
C LEU A 158 -20.66 -22.32 -4.79
N ARG A 159 -20.32 -22.64 -3.55
CA ARG A 159 -21.32 -22.94 -2.50
C ARG A 159 -22.11 -21.74 -1.99
N LYS A 160 -21.73 -20.53 -2.39
CA LYS A 160 -22.37 -19.28 -1.95
C LYS A 160 -23.18 -18.57 -3.04
N THR A 161 -23.22 -19.11 -4.25
CA THR A 161 -24.09 -18.68 -5.35
C THR A 161 -25.38 -19.46 -5.33
#